data_bf3bc2a3f0654a80724d4f5ec561d6be
#
_entry.id   bf3bc2a3f0654a80724d4f5ec561d6be
#
_cell.length_a   1.000
_cell.length_b   1.000
_cell.length_c   1.000
_cell.angle_alpha   90.00
_cell.angle_beta   90.00
_cell.angle_gamma   90.00
#
_symmetry.space_group_name_H-M   'P 1'
#
loop_
_entity.id
_entity.type
_entity.pdbx_description
1 polymer ?
#
loop_
_entity_poly.entity_id
_entity_poly.type
_entity_poly.pdbx_seq_one_letter_code
_entity_poly.pdbx_strand_id
1 'polypeptide(L)'
;MASSNSEKNFLNGKNILVTGASKGIGKYVAKELALLGANIILLAQNEKRLDEIYDDIKENTQSEPLIINCNLEKLDEEKSQEIANVIAEEYNVLDYVIHNAATVEKMTNIENISLKTWEKILKVNLTSSFLLTKYLIPLMDLAEMPRIIFTSSGVAFKGEAFWGAYSVSKSGVKVLSEILNDEMDHKKNFKVFNFNPKATRTDMRASVFPA
;
A
#
# COMPACT_ATOMS: atom_id res chain seq x y z
N MET A 1 27.66 6.75 22.42
CA MET A 1 27.53 6.58 20.94
C MET A 1 27.19 5.14 20.53
N ALA A 2 26.44 4.39 21.33
CA ALA A 2 26.06 2.99 21.04
C ALA A 2 24.57 2.81 20.65
N SER A 3 23.79 3.89 20.55
CA SER A 3 22.36 3.84 20.22
C SER A 3 22.01 3.88 18.74
N SER A 4 22.97 4.09 17.83
CA SER A 4 22.67 4.31 16.41
C SER A 4 22.64 3.03 15.54
N ASN A 5 23.18 1.91 16.00
CA ASN A 5 23.22 0.69 15.19
C ASN A 5 22.01 -0.25 15.41
N SER A 6 21.39 -0.23 16.59
CA SER A 6 20.21 -1.04 16.88
C SER A 6 18.94 -0.54 16.18
N GLU A 7 18.84 0.78 15.94
CA GLU A 7 17.71 1.36 15.20
C GLU A 7 17.78 1.10 13.70
N LYS A 8 18.99 0.98 13.13
CA LYS A 8 19.19 0.74 11.68
C LYS A 8 18.79 -0.65 11.20
N ASN A 9 18.61 -1.62 12.08
CA ASN A 9 18.28 -3.00 11.72
C ASN A 9 16.98 -3.51 12.37
N PHE A 10 16.10 -2.59 12.78
CA PHE A 10 14.84 -2.92 13.47
C PHE A 10 13.93 -3.85 12.65
N LEU A 11 13.98 -3.76 11.32
CA LEU A 11 13.18 -4.57 10.39
C LEU A 11 14.00 -5.63 9.66
N ASN A 12 15.19 -5.97 10.17
CA ASN A 12 16.07 -6.91 9.50
C ASN A 12 15.38 -8.24 9.19
N GLY A 13 15.41 -8.63 7.91
CA GLY A 13 14.80 -9.87 7.43
C GLY A 13 13.26 -9.83 7.35
N LYS A 14 12.61 -8.69 7.59
CA LYS A 14 11.17 -8.52 7.39
C LYS A 14 10.83 -8.30 5.92
N ASN A 15 9.87 -9.04 5.39
CA ASN A 15 9.41 -8.93 4.01
C ASN A 15 8.15 -8.06 3.96
N ILE A 16 8.24 -6.92 3.28
CA ILE A 16 7.22 -5.88 3.33
C ILE A 16 6.74 -5.49 1.92
N LEU A 17 5.46 -5.73 1.63
CA LEU A 17 4.83 -5.26 0.40
C LEU A 17 4.38 -3.80 0.54
N VAL A 18 4.80 -2.96 -0.41
CA VAL A 18 4.34 -1.57 -0.54
C VAL A 18 3.64 -1.38 -1.87
N THR A 19 2.32 -1.13 -1.85
CA THR A 19 1.59 -0.80 -3.07
C THR A 19 1.71 0.68 -3.41
N GLY A 20 1.76 1.02 -4.70
CA GLY A 20 2.01 2.39 -5.14
C GLY A 20 3.42 2.88 -4.83
N ALA A 21 4.39 1.96 -4.83
CA ALA A 21 5.78 2.21 -4.46
C ALA A 21 6.55 3.13 -5.43
N SER A 22 6.03 3.38 -6.64
CA SER A 22 6.76 4.10 -7.71
C SER A 22 6.88 5.62 -7.53
N LYS A 23 6.13 6.22 -6.59
CA LYS A 23 6.16 7.67 -6.33
C LYS A 23 5.57 8.06 -4.97
N GLY A 24 5.74 9.36 -4.62
CA GLY A 24 5.09 9.95 -3.44
C GLY A 24 5.40 9.23 -2.14
N ILE A 25 4.38 9.04 -1.31
CA ILE A 25 4.50 8.40 0.01
C ILE A 25 5.03 6.96 -0.11
N GLY A 26 4.52 6.18 -1.07
CA GLY A 26 4.95 4.78 -1.24
C GLY A 26 6.43 4.63 -1.57
N LYS A 27 6.96 5.48 -2.46
CA LYS A 27 8.41 5.52 -2.77
C LYS A 27 9.23 5.83 -1.51
N TYR A 28 8.84 6.88 -0.77
CA TYR A 28 9.57 7.30 0.43
C TYR A 28 9.54 6.20 1.50
N VAL A 29 8.37 5.64 1.78
CA VAL A 29 8.18 4.57 2.77
C VAL A 29 8.98 3.32 2.39
N ALA A 30 8.97 2.91 1.13
CA ALA A 30 9.75 1.76 0.65
C ALA A 30 11.25 1.92 0.93
N LYS A 31 11.80 3.10 0.62
CA LYS A 31 13.22 3.41 0.87
C LYS A 31 13.56 3.46 2.36
N GLU A 32 12.75 4.11 3.17
CA GLU A 32 12.99 4.20 4.62
C GLU A 32 12.93 2.82 5.29
N LEU A 33 11.97 1.97 4.90
CA LEU A 33 11.87 0.61 5.44
C LEU A 33 13.07 -0.27 5.03
N ALA A 34 13.57 -0.10 3.80
CA ALA A 34 14.80 -0.76 3.35
C ALA A 34 16.03 -0.32 4.17
N LEU A 35 16.15 0.97 4.49
CA LEU A 35 17.19 1.49 5.37
C LEU A 35 17.13 0.94 6.80
N LEU A 36 15.94 0.49 7.24
CA LEU A 36 15.73 -0.19 8.52
C LEU A 36 15.98 -1.72 8.44
N GLY A 37 16.40 -2.22 7.28
CA GLY A 37 16.80 -3.63 7.06
C GLY A 37 15.71 -4.54 6.48
N ALA A 38 14.56 -4.00 6.07
CA ALA A 38 13.51 -4.80 5.47
C ALA A 38 13.80 -5.15 3.99
N ASN A 39 13.37 -6.32 3.55
CA ASN A 39 13.22 -6.65 2.14
C ASN A 39 11.92 -6.05 1.61
N ILE A 40 11.98 -5.34 0.51
CA ILE A 40 10.84 -4.56 0.02
C ILE A 40 10.28 -5.13 -1.27
N ILE A 41 8.99 -5.47 -1.26
CA ILE A 41 8.24 -5.81 -2.47
C ILE A 41 7.60 -4.52 -3.01
N LEU A 42 8.13 -4.05 -4.13
CA LEU A 42 7.75 -2.82 -4.81
C LEU A 42 6.64 -3.09 -5.81
N LEU A 43 5.37 -2.81 -5.47
CA LEU A 43 4.24 -3.02 -6.38
C LEU A 43 3.73 -1.69 -6.93
N ALA A 44 3.80 -1.50 -8.25
CA ALA A 44 3.22 -0.39 -8.99
C ALA A 44 3.15 -0.68 -10.51
N GLN A 45 2.54 0.23 -11.29
CA GLN A 45 2.37 0.06 -12.73
C GLN A 45 3.47 0.69 -13.59
N ASN A 46 4.32 1.53 -13.02
CA ASN A 46 5.38 2.22 -13.78
C ASN A 46 6.72 1.51 -13.57
N GLU A 47 7.06 0.64 -14.50
CA GLU A 47 8.25 -0.21 -14.48
C GLU A 47 9.53 0.63 -14.33
N LYS A 48 9.74 1.61 -15.20
CA LYS A 48 10.94 2.46 -15.15
C LYS A 48 11.17 3.11 -13.78
N ARG A 49 10.10 3.59 -13.12
CA ARG A 49 10.23 4.17 -11.79
C ARG A 49 10.44 3.12 -10.71
N LEU A 50 9.96 1.90 -10.91
CA LEU A 50 10.25 0.79 -10.00
C LEU A 50 11.72 0.38 -10.09
N ASP A 51 12.30 0.32 -11.31
CA ASP A 51 13.71 0.02 -11.54
C ASP A 51 14.60 1.09 -10.86
N GLU A 52 14.29 2.38 -11.05
CA GLU A 52 15.01 3.47 -10.39
C GLU A 52 15.02 3.35 -8.84
N ILE A 53 13.95 2.85 -8.26
CA ILE A 53 13.84 2.66 -6.79
C ILE A 53 14.52 1.38 -6.36
N TYR A 54 14.41 0.32 -7.15
CA TYR A 54 15.11 -0.93 -6.94
C TYR A 54 16.63 -0.71 -6.88
N ASP A 55 17.19 -0.04 -7.91
CA ASP A 55 18.62 0.28 -7.98
C ASP A 55 19.06 1.12 -6.78
N ASP A 56 18.30 2.16 -6.44
CA ASP A 56 18.60 3.02 -5.30
C ASP A 56 18.59 2.24 -3.95
N ILE A 57 17.66 1.31 -3.76
CA ILE A 57 17.62 0.45 -2.56
C ILE A 57 18.82 -0.49 -2.54
N LYS A 58 19.15 -1.13 -3.67
CA LYS A 58 20.30 -2.06 -3.79
C LYS A 58 21.64 -1.36 -3.55
N GLU A 59 21.78 -0.14 -4.02
CA GLU A 59 23.02 0.65 -3.85
C GLU A 59 23.22 1.14 -2.40
N ASN A 60 22.13 1.45 -1.68
CA ASN A 60 22.20 2.15 -0.41
C ASN A 60 21.86 1.29 0.82
N THR A 61 21.42 0.04 0.62
CA THR A 61 21.00 -0.86 1.71
C THR A 61 21.46 -2.30 1.49
N GLN A 62 21.20 -3.17 2.47
CA GLN A 62 21.37 -4.62 2.34
C GLN A 62 20.05 -5.33 2.00
N SER A 63 19.01 -4.60 1.68
CA SER A 63 17.70 -5.15 1.31
C SER A 63 17.78 -5.91 -0.02
N GLU A 64 17.03 -6.99 -0.13
CA GLU A 64 16.76 -7.68 -1.39
C GLU A 64 15.36 -7.30 -1.87
N PRO A 65 15.23 -6.25 -2.72
CA PRO A 65 13.92 -5.82 -3.20
C PRO A 65 13.40 -6.71 -4.32
N LEU A 66 12.07 -6.84 -4.40
CA LEU A 66 11.35 -7.52 -5.49
C LEU A 66 10.45 -6.52 -6.22
N ILE A 67 10.50 -6.47 -7.54
CA ILE A 67 9.57 -5.68 -8.35
C ILE A 67 8.39 -6.52 -8.78
N ILE A 68 7.17 -6.01 -8.54
CA ILE A 68 5.92 -6.53 -9.08
C ILE A 68 5.25 -5.45 -9.92
N ASN A 69 5.40 -5.54 -11.25
CA ASN A 69 4.71 -4.63 -12.16
C ASN A 69 3.23 -5.01 -12.23
N CYS A 70 2.35 -4.16 -11.70
CA CYS A 70 0.92 -4.41 -11.65
C CYS A 70 0.09 -3.13 -11.81
N ASN A 71 -0.86 -3.18 -12.74
CA ASN A 71 -1.90 -2.16 -12.87
C ASN A 71 -3.12 -2.57 -12.02
N LEU A 72 -3.31 -1.93 -10.87
CA LEU A 72 -4.39 -2.21 -9.92
C LEU A 72 -5.80 -1.96 -10.49
N GLU A 73 -5.95 -1.15 -11.55
CA GLU A 73 -7.22 -0.99 -12.25
C GLU A 73 -7.66 -2.29 -12.94
N LYS A 74 -6.69 -3.11 -13.34
CA LYS A 74 -6.92 -4.40 -14.03
C LYS A 74 -6.75 -5.62 -13.12
N LEU A 75 -6.46 -5.39 -11.84
CA LEU A 75 -6.26 -6.48 -10.88
C LEU A 75 -7.54 -7.31 -10.70
N ASP A 76 -7.44 -8.61 -10.83
CA ASP A 76 -8.48 -9.60 -10.58
C ASP A 76 -8.02 -10.65 -9.57
N GLU A 77 -8.82 -11.67 -9.35
CA GLU A 77 -8.50 -12.75 -8.41
C GLU A 77 -7.31 -13.59 -8.89
N GLU A 78 -7.25 -13.92 -10.19
CA GLU A 78 -6.17 -14.71 -10.77
C GLU A 78 -4.83 -13.99 -10.61
N LYS A 79 -4.77 -12.72 -10.99
CA LYS A 79 -3.55 -11.90 -10.83
C LYS A 79 -3.17 -11.68 -9.37
N SER A 80 -4.15 -11.60 -8.47
CA SER A 80 -3.89 -11.50 -7.03
C SER A 80 -3.26 -12.78 -6.48
N GLN A 81 -3.71 -13.95 -6.94
CA GLN A 81 -3.11 -15.24 -6.60
C GLN A 81 -1.69 -15.39 -7.18
N GLU A 82 -1.47 -14.97 -8.45
CA GLU A 82 -0.13 -14.94 -9.03
C GLU A 82 0.85 -14.09 -8.21
N ILE A 83 0.42 -12.90 -7.78
CA ILE A 83 1.22 -12.02 -6.93
C ILE A 83 1.59 -12.71 -5.61
N ALA A 84 0.63 -13.37 -4.97
CA ALA A 84 0.89 -14.12 -3.74
C ALA A 84 1.89 -15.27 -3.96
N ASN A 85 1.77 -15.99 -5.08
CA ASN A 85 2.68 -17.08 -5.43
C ASN A 85 4.12 -16.57 -5.66
N VAL A 86 4.29 -15.48 -6.42
CA VAL A 86 5.61 -14.86 -6.65
C VAL A 86 6.27 -14.43 -5.33
N ILE A 87 5.50 -13.85 -4.41
CA ILE A 87 6.02 -13.47 -3.09
C ILE A 87 6.38 -14.70 -2.27
N ALA A 88 5.57 -15.76 -2.33
CA ALA A 88 5.83 -17.02 -1.64
C ALA A 88 7.10 -17.72 -2.14
N GLU A 89 7.33 -17.73 -3.45
CA GLU A 89 8.52 -18.31 -4.08
C GLU A 89 9.79 -17.57 -3.68
N GLU A 90 9.75 -16.25 -3.58
CA GLU A 90 10.93 -15.44 -3.25
C GLU A 90 11.24 -15.43 -1.75
N TYR A 91 10.22 -15.27 -0.89
CA TYR A 91 10.45 -15.00 0.54
C TYR A 91 9.85 -16.01 1.50
N ASN A 92 9.01 -16.94 1.04
CA ASN A 92 8.26 -17.91 1.87
C ASN A 92 7.29 -17.30 2.91
N VAL A 93 7.47 -16.05 3.33
CA VAL A 93 6.66 -15.37 4.36
C VAL A 93 6.49 -13.90 4.01
N LEU A 94 5.36 -13.33 4.33
CA LEU A 94 5.09 -11.89 4.20
C LEU A 94 4.77 -11.30 5.56
N ASP A 95 5.63 -10.43 6.08
CA ASP A 95 5.44 -9.83 7.40
C ASP A 95 4.45 -8.66 7.37
N TYR A 96 4.62 -7.72 6.45
CA TYR A 96 3.78 -6.53 6.41
C TYR A 96 3.26 -6.24 5.01
N VAL A 97 2.04 -5.69 4.97
CA VAL A 97 1.43 -5.14 3.74
C VAL A 97 1.06 -3.68 3.99
N ILE A 98 1.55 -2.80 3.13
CA ILE A 98 1.22 -1.38 3.12
C ILE A 98 0.39 -1.05 1.89
N HIS A 99 -0.93 -0.98 2.07
CA HIS A 99 -1.87 -0.53 1.05
C HIS A 99 -1.81 1.00 0.95
N ASN A 100 -0.88 1.49 0.13
CA ASN A 100 -0.69 2.92 -0.09
C ASN A 100 -1.18 3.38 -1.47
N ALA A 101 -1.23 2.48 -2.45
CA ALA A 101 -1.70 2.82 -3.79
C ALA A 101 -3.09 3.48 -3.76
N ALA A 102 -3.21 4.59 -4.45
CA ALA A 102 -4.48 5.26 -4.64
C ALA A 102 -4.45 6.11 -5.92
N THR A 103 -5.63 6.41 -6.44
CA THR A 103 -5.83 7.40 -7.49
C THR A 103 -6.92 8.38 -7.06
N VAL A 104 -6.80 9.61 -7.52
CA VAL A 104 -7.81 10.66 -7.44
C VAL A 104 -7.94 11.30 -8.81
N GLU A 105 -9.12 11.67 -9.20
CA GLU A 105 -9.38 12.39 -10.43
C GLU A 105 -9.75 13.85 -10.12
N LYS A 106 -10.02 14.64 -11.15
CA LYS A 106 -10.40 16.04 -10.99
C LYS A 106 -11.58 16.18 -10.03
N MET A 107 -11.47 17.07 -9.08
CA MET A 107 -12.54 17.40 -8.14
C MET A 107 -13.73 18.02 -8.89
N THR A 108 -14.92 17.45 -8.67
CA THR A 108 -16.15 17.90 -9.34
C THR A 108 -17.38 17.50 -8.53
N ASN A 109 -18.52 18.12 -8.86
CA ASN A 109 -19.81 17.74 -8.31
C ASN A 109 -20.13 16.27 -8.64
N ILE A 110 -20.88 15.60 -7.77
CA ILE A 110 -21.20 14.18 -7.92
C ILE A 110 -21.95 13.89 -9.23
N GLU A 111 -22.80 14.79 -9.68
CA GLU A 111 -23.56 14.71 -10.94
C GLU A 111 -22.67 14.68 -12.19
N ASN A 112 -21.43 15.18 -12.09
CA ASN A 112 -20.48 15.26 -13.19
C ASN A 112 -19.43 14.14 -13.15
N ILE A 113 -19.50 13.23 -12.18
CA ILE A 113 -18.60 12.07 -12.11
C ILE A 113 -19.11 10.99 -13.07
N SER A 114 -18.31 10.65 -14.09
CA SER A 114 -18.65 9.54 -14.97
C SER A 114 -18.61 8.20 -14.22
N LEU A 115 -19.46 7.25 -14.62
CA LEU A 115 -19.41 5.89 -14.06
C LEU A 115 -18.02 5.28 -14.19
N LYS A 116 -17.35 5.46 -15.33
CA LYS A 116 -15.98 4.98 -15.57
C LYS A 116 -14.98 5.55 -14.53
N THR A 117 -15.06 6.83 -14.22
CA THR A 117 -14.20 7.48 -13.20
C THR A 117 -14.51 6.93 -11.82
N TRP A 118 -15.78 6.77 -11.48
CA TRP A 118 -16.24 6.21 -10.23
C TRP A 118 -15.69 4.78 -10.04
N GLU A 119 -15.92 3.90 -11.00
CA GLU A 119 -15.46 2.50 -10.97
C GLU A 119 -13.95 2.38 -10.88
N LYS A 120 -13.20 3.18 -11.67
CA LYS A 120 -11.73 3.21 -11.61
C LYS A 120 -11.22 3.57 -10.22
N ILE A 121 -11.77 4.62 -9.60
CA ILE A 121 -11.35 5.06 -8.27
C ILE A 121 -11.65 3.97 -7.22
N LEU A 122 -12.84 3.39 -7.23
CA LEU A 122 -13.19 2.30 -6.32
C LEU A 122 -12.32 1.07 -6.57
N LYS A 123 -12.09 0.72 -7.83
CA LYS A 123 -11.25 -0.43 -8.20
C LYS A 123 -9.82 -0.28 -7.68
N VAL A 124 -9.18 0.86 -7.94
CA VAL A 124 -7.78 1.09 -7.54
C VAL A 124 -7.65 1.29 -6.03
N ASN A 125 -8.54 2.05 -5.40
CA ASN A 125 -8.35 2.46 -4.01
C ASN A 125 -8.89 1.45 -2.99
N LEU A 126 -9.95 0.73 -3.32
CA LEU A 126 -10.67 -0.15 -2.40
C LEU A 126 -10.63 -1.62 -2.83
N THR A 127 -11.14 -1.93 -4.06
CA THR A 127 -11.25 -3.32 -4.50
C THR A 127 -9.89 -4.01 -4.61
N SER A 128 -8.86 -3.30 -5.08
CA SER A 128 -7.51 -3.85 -5.18
C SER A 128 -6.92 -4.17 -3.80
N SER A 129 -7.16 -3.32 -2.82
CA SER A 129 -6.72 -3.57 -1.43
C SER A 129 -7.39 -4.79 -0.84
N PHE A 130 -8.70 -4.95 -1.08
CA PHE A 130 -9.44 -6.16 -0.69
C PHE A 130 -8.87 -7.42 -1.35
N LEU A 131 -8.69 -7.40 -2.68
CA LEU A 131 -8.18 -8.55 -3.42
C LEU A 131 -6.78 -8.96 -2.94
N LEU A 132 -5.84 -8.02 -2.87
CA LEU A 132 -4.50 -8.32 -2.38
C LEU A 132 -4.53 -8.85 -0.95
N THR A 133 -5.30 -8.23 -0.06
CA THR A 133 -5.44 -8.72 1.32
C THR A 133 -5.93 -10.16 1.36
N LYS A 134 -7.01 -10.48 0.63
CA LYS A 134 -7.61 -11.82 0.58
C LYS A 134 -6.57 -12.90 0.22
N TYR A 135 -5.74 -12.64 -0.78
CA TYR A 135 -4.78 -13.63 -1.29
C TYR A 135 -3.44 -13.63 -0.55
N LEU A 136 -3.11 -12.54 0.18
CA LEU A 136 -1.87 -12.44 0.94
C LEU A 136 -1.98 -12.92 2.40
N ILE A 137 -3.18 -12.95 2.99
CA ILE A 137 -3.38 -13.42 4.37
C ILE A 137 -2.76 -14.80 4.62
N PRO A 138 -2.92 -15.83 3.76
CA PRO A 138 -2.31 -17.13 4.01
C PRO A 138 -0.78 -17.08 4.15
N LEU A 139 -0.13 -16.21 3.40
CA LEU A 139 1.32 -16.00 3.46
C LEU A 139 1.73 -15.19 4.69
N MET A 140 0.88 -14.26 5.11
CA MET A 140 1.08 -13.46 6.32
C MET A 140 0.87 -14.28 7.60
N ASP A 141 0.02 -15.29 7.56
CA ASP A 141 -0.20 -16.20 8.70
C ASP A 141 1.04 -17.00 9.11
N LEU A 142 2.03 -17.07 8.24
CA LEU A 142 3.34 -17.68 8.52
C LEU A 142 4.29 -16.72 9.27
N ALA A 143 3.97 -15.42 9.31
CA ALA A 143 4.77 -14.43 10.00
C ALA A 143 4.51 -14.44 11.53
N GLU A 144 5.54 -14.17 12.31
CA GLU A 144 5.42 -14.08 13.78
C GLU A 144 4.51 -12.93 14.22
N MET A 145 4.61 -11.78 13.54
CA MET A 145 3.90 -10.55 13.88
C MET A 145 3.37 -9.84 12.63
N PRO A 146 2.39 -10.41 11.92
CA PRO A 146 1.89 -9.82 10.68
C PRO A 146 1.19 -8.47 10.90
N ARG A 147 1.39 -7.53 9.97
CA ARG A 147 0.82 -6.19 10.00
C ARG A 147 0.24 -5.80 8.65
N ILE A 148 -0.98 -5.30 8.66
CA ILE A 148 -1.56 -4.62 7.48
C ILE A 148 -1.79 -3.15 7.81
N ILE A 149 -1.28 -2.27 6.96
CA ILE A 149 -1.44 -0.83 7.09
C ILE A 149 -2.20 -0.31 5.86
N PHE A 150 -3.36 0.27 6.08
CA PHE A 150 -4.12 0.96 5.04
C PHE A 150 -3.88 2.46 5.11
N THR A 151 -3.41 3.06 4.00
CA THR A 151 -3.29 4.52 3.90
C THR A 151 -4.64 5.14 3.64
N SER A 152 -5.12 5.88 4.63
CA SER A 152 -6.39 6.58 4.67
C SER A 152 -6.26 8.06 4.29
N SER A 153 -7.29 8.84 4.55
CA SER A 153 -7.36 10.28 4.32
C SER A 153 -8.33 10.92 5.32
N GLY A 154 -8.21 12.21 5.55
CA GLY A 154 -9.18 12.98 6.34
C GLY A 154 -10.62 12.83 5.83
N VAL A 155 -10.81 12.78 4.51
CA VAL A 155 -12.13 12.63 3.87
C VAL A 155 -12.75 11.22 4.04
N ALA A 156 -12.04 10.28 4.65
CA ALA A 156 -12.58 8.97 5.02
C ALA A 156 -13.47 9.04 6.27
N PHE A 157 -13.32 10.07 7.11
CA PHE A 157 -14.07 10.23 8.35
C PHE A 157 -15.26 11.17 8.20
N LYS A 158 -15.18 12.09 7.25
CA LYS A 158 -16.25 13.03 6.93
C LYS A 158 -16.18 13.35 5.44
N GLY A 159 -17.28 13.07 4.72
CA GLY A 159 -17.40 13.44 3.31
C GLY A 159 -17.31 14.95 3.12
N GLU A 160 -16.59 15.37 2.10
CA GLU A 160 -16.46 16.77 1.71
C GLU A 160 -16.92 16.97 0.27
N ALA A 161 -17.46 18.14 -0.05
CA ALA A 161 -17.89 18.48 -1.39
C ALA A 161 -16.75 18.28 -2.40
N PHE A 162 -17.09 17.82 -3.59
CA PHE A 162 -16.19 17.58 -4.73
C PHE A 162 -15.24 16.36 -4.61
N TRP A 163 -15.18 15.68 -3.46
CA TRP A 163 -14.34 14.51 -3.27
C TRP A 163 -14.97 13.17 -3.72
N GLY A 164 -16.25 13.14 -3.99
CA GLY A 164 -17.04 12.05 -4.60
C GLY A 164 -16.50 10.64 -4.36
N ALA A 165 -16.14 9.97 -5.43
CA ALA A 165 -15.65 8.57 -5.41
C ALA A 165 -14.40 8.38 -4.55
N TYR A 166 -13.50 9.37 -4.47
CA TYR A 166 -12.29 9.25 -3.63
C TYR A 166 -12.67 9.17 -2.14
N SER A 167 -13.54 10.07 -1.66
CA SER A 167 -13.99 10.03 -0.26
C SER A 167 -14.70 8.71 0.06
N VAL A 168 -15.59 8.24 -0.83
CA VAL A 168 -16.28 6.95 -0.67
C VAL A 168 -15.27 5.79 -0.63
N SER A 169 -14.28 5.78 -1.54
CA SER A 169 -13.25 4.73 -1.55
C SER A 169 -12.43 4.70 -0.26
N LYS A 170 -12.04 5.86 0.28
CA LYS A 170 -11.26 5.95 1.52
C LYS A 170 -12.08 5.64 2.76
N SER A 171 -13.38 5.95 2.78
CA SER A 171 -14.33 5.49 3.81
C SER A 171 -14.49 3.98 3.76
N GLY A 172 -14.60 3.40 2.56
CA GLY A 172 -14.63 1.94 2.37
C GLY A 172 -13.35 1.26 2.88
N VAL A 173 -12.17 1.81 2.58
CA VAL A 173 -10.89 1.30 3.10
C VAL A 173 -10.84 1.35 4.63
N LYS A 174 -11.35 2.44 5.24
CA LYS A 174 -11.43 2.55 6.70
C LYS A 174 -12.29 1.44 7.29
N VAL A 175 -13.50 1.24 6.76
CA VAL A 175 -14.40 0.18 7.23
C VAL A 175 -13.81 -1.21 6.98
N LEU A 176 -13.20 -1.45 5.81
CA LEU A 176 -12.50 -2.70 5.51
C LEU A 176 -11.40 -3.00 6.55
N SER A 177 -10.63 -1.99 6.94
CA SER A 177 -9.57 -2.15 7.94
C SER A 177 -10.12 -2.47 9.34
N GLU A 178 -11.28 -1.94 9.70
CA GLU A 178 -11.97 -2.22 10.97
C GLU A 178 -12.52 -3.65 10.99
N ILE A 179 -13.23 -4.06 9.92
CA ILE A 179 -13.75 -5.43 9.77
C ILE A 179 -12.58 -6.43 9.87
N LEU A 180 -11.53 -6.21 9.11
CA LEU A 180 -10.38 -7.12 9.10
C LEU A 180 -9.67 -7.17 10.45
N ASN A 181 -9.59 -6.06 11.18
CA ASN A 181 -9.02 -6.06 12.52
C ASN A 181 -9.84 -6.92 13.49
N ASP A 182 -11.17 -6.84 13.42
CA ASP A 182 -12.07 -7.67 14.24
C ASP A 182 -11.97 -9.14 13.85
N GLU A 183 -11.95 -9.46 12.55
CA GLU A 183 -11.78 -10.83 12.05
C GLU A 183 -10.44 -11.45 12.46
N MET A 184 -9.37 -10.65 12.56
CA MET A 184 -8.02 -11.10 12.94
C MET A 184 -7.77 -11.08 14.46
N ASP A 185 -8.70 -10.62 15.28
CA ASP A 185 -8.49 -10.50 16.74
C ASP A 185 -8.22 -11.85 17.42
N HIS A 186 -8.75 -12.95 16.88
CA HIS A 186 -8.44 -14.31 17.34
C HIS A 186 -6.98 -14.72 17.07
N LYS A 187 -6.27 -14.06 16.14
CA LYS A 187 -4.86 -14.26 15.83
C LYS A 187 -4.02 -13.31 16.69
N LYS A 188 -3.51 -13.79 17.81
CA LYS A 188 -2.88 -13.02 18.90
C LYS A 188 -1.92 -11.91 18.46
N ASN A 189 -1.19 -12.10 17.37
CA ASN A 189 -0.14 -11.18 16.94
C ASN A 189 -0.48 -10.45 15.62
N PHE A 190 -1.59 -10.77 14.96
CA PHE A 190 -2.01 -10.09 13.73
C PHE A 190 -2.63 -8.73 14.08
N LYS A 191 -2.17 -7.66 13.44
CA LYS A 191 -2.73 -6.30 13.66
C LYS A 191 -2.97 -5.58 12.35
N VAL A 192 -4.08 -4.84 12.30
CA VAL A 192 -4.49 -4.03 11.15
C VAL A 192 -4.56 -2.57 11.58
N PHE A 193 -3.98 -1.69 10.78
CA PHE A 193 -3.91 -0.27 11.06
C PHE A 193 -4.49 0.55 9.91
N ASN A 194 -5.12 1.66 10.27
CA ASN A 194 -5.56 2.69 9.35
C ASN A 194 -4.75 3.95 9.60
N PHE A 195 -3.92 4.34 8.64
CA PHE A 195 -2.98 5.46 8.77
C PHE A 195 -3.40 6.64 7.90
N ASN A 196 -3.61 7.79 8.52
CA ASN A 196 -3.86 9.04 7.83
C ASN A 196 -2.58 9.90 7.77
N PRO A 197 -1.93 10.02 6.61
CA PRO A 197 -0.69 10.79 6.45
C PRO A 197 -0.91 12.31 6.52
N LYS A 198 -2.16 12.76 6.71
CA LYS A 198 -2.55 14.17 6.64
C LYS A 198 -2.19 14.80 5.30
N ALA A 199 -2.00 16.13 5.28
CA ALA A 199 -1.65 16.88 4.09
C ALA A 199 -0.16 16.71 3.74
N THR A 200 0.16 15.75 2.88
CA THR A 200 1.53 15.45 2.44
C THR A 200 1.77 15.98 1.03
N ARG A 201 2.92 16.59 0.77
CA ARG A 201 3.31 17.08 -0.56
C ARG A 201 3.58 15.89 -1.49
N THR A 202 2.71 15.71 -2.48
CA THR A 202 2.81 14.65 -3.50
C THR A 202 2.24 15.16 -4.83
N ASP A 203 2.61 14.53 -5.94
CA ASP A 203 2.04 14.82 -7.27
C ASP A 203 0.51 14.67 -7.25
N MET A 204 -0.01 13.68 -6.54
CA MET A 204 -1.45 13.47 -6.38
C MET A 204 -2.12 14.68 -5.72
N ARG A 205 -1.51 15.25 -4.67
CA ARG A 205 -2.06 16.44 -4.03
C ARG A 205 -1.96 17.66 -4.94
N ALA A 206 -0.85 17.83 -5.64
CA ALA A 206 -0.66 18.92 -6.58
C ALA A 206 -1.65 18.87 -7.75
N SER A 207 -2.03 17.68 -8.22
CA SER A 207 -3.04 17.54 -9.28
C SER A 207 -4.46 17.94 -8.85
N VAL A 208 -4.77 17.89 -7.55
CA VAL A 208 -6.07 18.25 -6.99
C VAL A 208 -6.11 19.70 -6.48
N PHE A 209 -4.98 20.16 -5.96
CA PHE A 209 -4.80 21.54 -5.48
C PHE A 209 -3.57 22.14 -6.17
N PRO A 210 -3.71 22.56 -7.43
CA PRO A 210 -2.65 23.31 -8.10
C PRO A 210 -2.41 24.61 -7.32
N ALA A 211 -1.15 24.92 -7.02
CA ALA A 211 -0.74 26.14 -6.34
C ALA A 211 -0.96 27.35 -7.22
#